data_9789de107d7370bc39d3546971b34bff
#
_entry.id   9789de107d7370bc39d3546971b34bff
#
_cell.length_a   1.000
_cell.length_b   1.000
_cell.length_c   1.000
_cell.angle_alpha   90.00
_cell.angle_beta   90.00
_cell.angle_gamma   90.00
#
_symmetry.space_group_name_H-M   'P 1'
#
loop_
_entity.id
_entity.type
_entity.pdbx_description
1 polymer ?
#
loop_
_entity_poly.entity_id
_entity_poly.type
_entity_poly.pdbx_seq_one_letter_code
_entity_poly.pdbx_strand_id
1 'polypeptide(L)'
;VIRVNLLPNSAERRSASEGGQRWLLLVMAAVVLEIVGLFFFHQTKEDEFIVVAGKVEQLTSQVNDINELVKNHAQLKKDLEEMRARQDAINKLNLARKGPTSVLLELSRVLTKGKGPTMDPERMEQLKQDNPLAVFNASWDPRRVWLTNYAEESRVVTLEGLARDGGDVYEFAQRLKLSRYFEDVKLKEGSQDKSGEGPTKLDLVKFALEVKVKY
;
A
#
# COMPACT_ATOMS: atom_id res chain seq x y z
N VAL A 1 -42.58 -108.55 70.66
CA VAL A 1 -43.36 -107.62 69.83
C VAL A 1 -42.56 -106.32 69.67
N ILE A 2 -42.02 -106.07 68.42
CA ILE A 2 -41.27 -104.93 68.12
C ILE A 2 -42.27 -103.80 67.69
N ARG A 3 -42.28 -102.72 68.44
CA ARG A 3 -43.07 -101.54 68.04
C ARG A 3 -42.14 -100.52 67.27
N VAL A 4 -42.37 -100.38 66.01
CA VAL A 4 -41.68 -99.34 65.22
C VAL A 4 -42.49 -98.07 65.35
N ASN A 5 -41.84 -97.02 65.75
CA ASN A 5 -42.41 -95.65 65.78
C ASN A 5 -42.28 -95.02 64.40
N LEU A 6 -43.42 -94.92 63.72
CA LEU A 6 -43.53 -94.29 62.37
C LEU A 6 -43.94 -92.80 62.39
N LEU A 7 -43.58 -92.07 63.41
CA LEU A 7 -43.84 -90.62 63.40
C LEU A 7 -42.78 -89.95 62.51
N PRO A 8 -43.19 -89.23 61.49
CA PRO A 8 -42.28 -88.46 60.71
C PRO A 8 -41.66 -87.33 61.56
N ASN A 9 -40.33 -87.37 61.56
CA ASN A 9 -39.55 -86.32 62.16
C ASN A 9 -39.93 -84.99 61.49
N SER A 10 -40.60 -84.11 62.25
CA SER A 10 -40.92 -82.74 61.77
C SER A 10 -39.61 -82.05 61.50
N ALA A 11 -39.29 -81.85 60.19
CA ALA A 11 -38.21 -81.02 59.79
C ALA A 11 -38.40 -79.65 60.44
N GLU A 12 -37.50 -79.35 61.35
CA GLU A 12 -37.37 -77.97 61.84
C GLU A 12 -37.24 -77.00 60.65
N ARG A 13 -38.33 -76.32 60.38
CA ARG A 13 -38.20 -75.07 59.55
C ARG A 13 -37.28 -74.17 60.30
N ARG A 14 -36.06 -74.15 59.92
CA ARG A 14 -35.15 -73.07 60.31
C ARG A 14 -35.87 -71.78 59.97
N SER A 15 -36.37 -71.07 60.97
CA SER A 15 -36.81 -69.69 60.86
C SER A 15 -35.58 -68.92 60.36
N ALA A 16 -35.59 -68.48 59.07
CA ALA A 16 -34.59 -67.55 58.60
C ALA A 16 -34.62 -66.36 59.60
N SER A 17 -33.48 -66.15 60.30
CA SER A 17 -33.38 -65.13 61.31
C SER A 17 -33.82 -63.82 60.68
N GLU A 18 -34.78 -63.14 61.24
CA GLU A 18 -35.32 -61.81 60.79
C GLU A 18 -34.19 -60.79 60.54
N GLY A 19 -33.07 -60.93 61.28
CA GLY A 19 -31.86 -60.11 61.07
C GLY A 19 -31.17 -60.31 59.68
N GLY A 20 -31.14 -61.60 59.22
CA GLY A 20 -30.55 -61.90 57.89
C GLY A 20 -31.38 -61.35 56.70
N GLN A 21 -32.71 -61.37 56.89
CA GLN A 21 -33.62 -60.88 55.86
C GLN A 21 -33.58 -59.32 55.80
N ARG A 22 -33.47 -58.66 56.91
CA ARG A 22 -33.30 -57.16 56.96
C ARG A 22 -31.97 -56.73 56.41
N TRP A 23 -30.87 -57.48 56.65
CA TRP A 23 -29.57 -57.18 56.11
C TRP A 23 -29.57 -57.38 54.55
N LEU A 24 -30.23 -58.43 54.08
CA LEU A 24 -30.34 -58.65 52.61
C LEU A 24 -31.14 -57.57 51.89
N LEU A 25 -32.20 -57.01 52.52
CA LEU A 25 -32.96 -55.87 52.05
C LEU A 25 -32.10 -54.59 52.04
N LEU A 26 -31.26 -54.36 53.05
CA LEU A 26 -30.34 -53.22 53.05
C LEU A 26 -29.29 -53.29 51.92
N VAL A 27 -28.73 -54.51 51.71
CA VAL A 27 -27.77 -54.68 50.58
C VAL A 27 -28.47 -54.52 49.26
N MET A 28 -29.67 -55.04 49.07
CA MET A 28 -30.47 -54.82 47.87
C MET A 28 -30.76 -53.34 47.64
N ALA A 29 -31.15 -52.62 48.69
CA ALA A 29 -31.40 -51.18 48.61
C ALA A 29 -30.14 -50.36 48.28
N ALA A 30 -28.97 -50.73 48.82
CA ALA A 30 -27.69 -50.14 48.49
C ALA A 30 -27.29 -50.32 46.97
N VAL A 31 -27.48 -51.55 46.51
CA VAL A 31 -27.20 -51.84 45.05
C VAL A 31 -28.13 -51.05 44.11
N VAL A 32 -29.42 -51.00 44.49
CA VAL A 32 -30.37 -50.18 43.69
C VAL A 32 -29.97 -48.68 43.69
N LEU A 33 -29.57 -48.17 44.88
CA LEU A 33 -29.15 -46.78 45.00
C LEU A 33 -27.87 -46.49 44.20
N GLU A 34 -26.94 -47.45 44.17
CA GLU A 34 -25.72 -47.36 43.35
C GLU A 34 -26.05 -47.36 41.85
N ILE A 35 -26.96 -48.23 41.39
CA ILE A 35 -27.40 -48.26 39.98
C ILE A 35 -28.07 -46.93 39.61
N VAL A 36 -28.94 -46.39 40.47
CA VAL A 36 -29.59 -45.10 40.22
C VAL A 36 -28.57 -43.98 40.22
N GLY A 37 -27.60 -43.98 41.14
CA GLY A 37 -26.50 -43.02 41.14
C GLY A 37 -25.65 -43.06 39.87
N LEU A 38 -25.29 -44.24 39.40
CA LEU A 38 -24.56 -44.44 38.14
C LEU A 38 -25.37 -43.97 36.93
N PHE A 39 -26.68 -44.22 36.92
CA PHE A 39 -27.56 -43.77 35.85
C PHE A 39 -27.62 -42.25 35.78
N PHE A 40 -27.79 -41.54 36.89
CA PHE A 40 -27.76 -40.08 36.93
C PHE A 40 -26.38 -39.53 36.53
N PHE A 41 -25.30 -40.15 36.99
CA PHE A 41 -23.94 -39.74 36.62
C PHE A 41 -23.69 -39.91 35.12
N HIS A 42 -24.18 -40.98 34.53
CA HIS A 42 -24.06 -41.21 33.08
C HIS A 42 -24.84 -40.17 32.29
N GLN A 43 -26.06 -39.85 32.71
CA GLN A 43 -26.90 -38.86 32.05
C GLN A 43 -26.28 -37.45 32.08
N THR A 44 -25.71 -37.05 33.24
CA THR A 44 -25.02 -35.74 33.32
C THR A 44 -23.77 -35.68 32.47
N LYS A 45 -23.06 -36.77 32.26
CA LYS A 45 -21.90 -36.85 31.39
C LYS A 45 -22.27 -36.81 29.90
N GLU A 46 -23.35 -37.45 29.50
CA GLU A 46 -23.86 -37.37 28.13
C GLU A 46 -24.25 -35.93 27.77
N ASP A 47 -24.92 -35.21 28.67
CA ASP A 47 -25.28 -33.81 28.45
C ASP A 47 -24.04 -32.91 28.32
N GLU A 48 -23.00 -33.11 29.14
CA GLU A 48 -21.72 -32.41 29.00
C GLU A 48 -21.05 -32.70 27.67
N PHE A 49 -21.05 -33.97 27.20
CA PHE A 49 -20.49 -34.37 25.94
C PHE A 49 -21.20 -33.71 24.73
N ILE A 50 -22.52 -33.66 24.77
CA ILE A 50 -23.32 -33.02 23.70
C ILE A 50 -23.03 -31.53 23.66
N VAL A 51 -22.93 -30.84 24.80
CA VAL A 51 -22.59 -29.43 24.86
C VAL A 51 -21.18 -29.16 24.33
N VAL A 52 -20.21 -30.01 24.73
CA VAL A 52 -18.82 -29.87 24.25
C VAL A 52 -18.73 -30.18 22.77
N ALA A 53 -19.37 -31.22 22.27
CA ALA A 53 -19.43 -31.57 20.86
C ALA A 53 -20.03 -30.42 20.03
N GLY A 54 -21.14 -29.82 20.48
CA GLY A 54 -21.74 -28.65 19.83
C GLY A 54 -20.83 -27.43 19.81
N LYS A 55 -20.08 -27.18 20.89
CA LYS A 55 -19.07 -26.10 20.92
C LYS A 55 -17.91 -26.36 19.96
N VAL A 56 -17.43 -27.59 19.86
CA VAL A 56 -16.36 -27.99 18.92
C VAL A 56 -16.83 -27.81 17.48
N GLU A 57 -18.05 -28.23 17.17
CA GLU A 57 -18.62 -28.02 15.83
C GLU A 57 -18.75 -26.56 15.48
N GLN A 58 -19.27 -25.74 16.40
CA GLN A 58 -19.40 -24.29 16.23
C GLN A 58 -18.05 -23.60 16.05
N LEU A 59 -17.05 -23.96 16.88
CA LEU A 59 -15.69 -23.44 16.76
C LEU A 59 -15.04 -23.87 15.44
N THR A 60 -15.26 -25.10 15.01
CA THR A 60 -14.74 -25.62 13.74
C THR A 60 -15.34 -24.86 12.55
N SER A 61 -16.64 -24.58 12.59
CA SER A 61 -17.31 -23.74 11.60
C SER A 61 -16.71 -22.33 11.56
N GLN A 62 -16.56 -21.69 12.73
CA GLN A 62 -15.95 -20.35 12.81
C GLN A 62 -14.51 -20.33 12.27
N VAL A 63 -13.72 -21.35 12.58
CA VAL A 63 -12.35 -21.47 12.07
C VAL A 63 -12.35 -21.63 10.54
N ASN A 64 -13.28 -22.40 10.00
CA ASN A 64 -13.39 -22.58 8.54
C ASN A 64 -13.82 -21.26 7.86
N ASP A 65 -14.78 -20.55 8.43
CA ASP A 65 -15.23 -19.24 7.93
C ASP A 65 -14.09 -18.21 7.97
N ILE A 66 -13.33 -18.16 9.05
CA ILE A 66 -12.16 -17.30 9.19
C ILE A 66 -11.07 -17.69 8.17
N ASN A 67 -10.81 -18.98 7.99
CA ASN A 67 -9.83 -19.45 7.02
C ASN A 67 -10.22 -19.07 5.58
N GLU A 68 -11.50 -19.15 5.24
CA GLU A 68 -11.98 -18.71 3.93
C GLU A 68 -11.83 -17.19 3.74
N LEU A 69 -12.17 -16.39 4.76
CA LEU A 69 -11.94 -14.95 4.75
C LEU A 69 -10.45 -14.59 4.62
N VAL A 70 -9.57 -15.27 5.35
CA VAL A 70 -8.11 -15.05 5.26
C VAL A 70 -7.58 -15.41 3.87
N LYS A 71 -8.05 -16.51 3.30
CA LYS A 71 -7.66 -16.92 1.94
C LYS A 71 -8.11 -15.90 0.91
N ASN A 72 -9.36 -15.44 1.01
CA ASN A 72 -9.90 -14.40 0.13
C ASN A 72 -9.16 -13.07 0.31
N HIS A 73 -8.81 -12.71 1.56
CA HIS A 73 -8.03 -11.51 1.84
C HIS A 73 -6.61 -11.56 1.26
N ALA A 74 -5.96 -12.70 1.34
CA ALA A 74 -4.62 -12.90 0.76
C ALA A 74 -4.66 -12.79 -0.78
N GLN A 75 -5.68 -13.36 -1.40
CA GLN A 75 -5.91 -13.25 -2.84
C GLN A 75 -6.15 -11.79 -3.24
N LEU A 76 -7.07 -11.11 -2.54
CA LEU A 76 -7.40 -9.72 -2.80
C LEU A 76 -6.20 -8.78 -2.63
N LYS A 77 -5.37 -9.04 -1.62
CA LYS A 77 -4.12 -8.28 -1.41
C LYS A 77 -3.15 -8.45 -2.58
N LYS A 78 -3.00 -9.68 -3.08
CA LYS A 78 -2.15 -9.98 -4.24
C LYS A 78 -2.67 -9.26 -5.51
N ASP A 79 -3.97 -9.33 -5.75
CA ASP A 79 -4.60 -8.67 -6.89
C ASP A 79 -4.44 -7.14 -6.81
N LEU A 80 -4.54 -6.57 -5.60
CA LEU A 80 -4.35 -5.14 -5.37
C LEU A 80 -2.89 -4.71 -5.60
N GLU A 81 -1.91 -5.51 -5.19
CA GLU A 81 -0.49 -5.27 -5.47
C GLU A 81 -0.21 -5.34 -6.98
N GLU A 82 -0.79 -6.31 -7.68
CA GLU A 82 -0.66 -6.43 -9.13
C GLU A 82 -1.30 -5.24 -9.87
N MET A 83 -2.50 -4.81 -9.45
CA MET A 83 -3.15 -3.62 -10.02
C MET A 83 -2.33 -2.35 -9.77
N ARG A 84 -1.75 -2.18 -8.58
CA ARG A 84 -0.85 -1.05 -8.28
C ARG A 84 0.39 -1.07 -9.16
N ALA A 85 1.02 -2.23 -9.31
CA ALA A 85 2.20 -2.37 -10.18
C ALA A 85 1.87 -2.03 -11.64
N ARG A 86 0.71 -2.46 -12.14
CA ARG A 86 0.23 -2.08 -13.48
C ARG A 86 -0.05 -0.58 -13.59
N GLN A 87 -0.68 0.01 -12.59
CA GLN A 87 -0.95 1.45 -12.56
C GLN A 87 0.35 2.27 -12.55
N ASP A 88 1.34 1.86 -11.78
CA ASP A 88 2.65 2.50 -11.73
C ASP A 88 3.39 2.38 -13.08
N ALA A 89 3.30 1.22 -13.73
CA ALA A 89 3.86 1.03 -15.07
C ALA A 89 3.19 1.95 -16.10
N ILE A 90 1.86 2.04 -16.08
CA ILE A 90 1.09 2.94 -16.95
C ILE A 90 1.46 4.41 -16.69
N ASN A 91 1.57 4.80 -15.42
CA ASN A 91 1.98 6.15 -15.06
C ASN A 91 3.39 6.48 -15.55
N LYS A 92 4.35 5.56 -15.39
CA LYS A 92 5.71 5.71 -15.91
C LYS A 92 5.73 5.85 -17.43
N LEU A 93 4.96 5.03 -18.15
CA LEU A 93 4.85 5.11 -19.61
C LEU A 93 4.21 6.43 -20.06
N ASN A 94 3.17 6.90 -19.38
CA ASN A 94 2.51 8.17 -19.67
C ASN A 94 3.44 9.35 -19.41
N LEU A 95 4.22 9.32 -18.33
CA LEU A 95 5.23 10.34 -18.04
C LEU A 95 6.34 10.34 -19.09
N ALA A 96 6.83 9.16 -19.47
CA ALA A 96 7.84 9.04 -20.52
C ALA A 96 7.34 9.55 -21.88
N ARG A 97 6.07 9.38 -22.19
CA ARG A 97 5.47 9.84 -23.45
C ARG A 97 5.17 11.34 -23.43
N LYS A 98 4.60 11.87 -22.35
CA LYS A 98 4.13 13.27 -22.26
C LYS A 98 5.20 14.22 -21.75
N GLY A 99 6.17 13.74 -20.98
CA GLY A 99 7.19 14.56 -20.35
C GLY A 99 8.00 15.37 -21.35
N PRO A 100 8.67 14.77 -22.33
CA PRO A 100 9.46 15.50 -23.32
C PRO A 100 8.64 16.51 -24.13
N THR A 101 7.40 16.15 -24.48
CA THR A 101 6.49 17.06 -25.19
C THR A 101 6.13 18.28 -24.35
N SER A 102 5.89 18.09 -23.06
CA SER A 102 5.57 19.20 -22.14
C SER A 102 6.76 20.13 -21.95
N VAL A 103 7.97 19.58 -21.87
CA VAL A 103 9.22 20.35 -21.79
C VAL A 103 9.45 21.19 -23.04
N LEU A 104 9.28 20.60 -24.23
CA LEU A 104 9.42 21.33 -25.50
C LEU A 104 8.35 22.42 -25.64
N LEU A 105 7.11 22.14 -25.21
CA LEU A 105 6.04 23.14 -25.21
C LEU A 105 6.36 24.32 -24.28
N GLU A 106 6.87 24.02 -23.09
CA GLU A 106 7.29 25.04 -22.15
C GLU A 106 8.47 25.87 -22.69
N LEU A 107 9.44 25.19 -23.29
CA LEU A 107 10.57 25.87 -23.93
C LEU A 107 10.09 26.83 -25.05
N SER A 108 9.16 26.36 -25.88
CA SER A 108 8.52 27.21 -26.90
C SER A 108 7.78 28.39 -26.29
N ARG A 109 7.11 28.19 -25.15
CA ARG A 109 6.41 29.25 -24.43
C ARG A 109 7.37 30.32 -23.88
N VAL A 110 8.47 29.88 -23.25
CA VAL A 110 9.50 30.77 -22.70
C VAL A 110 10.15 31.61 -23.80
N LEU A 111 10.32 31.05 -25.01
CA LEU A 111 10.86 31.70 -26.20
C LEU A 111 9.81 32.44 -27.03
N THR A 112 8.56 32.55 -26.55
CA THR A 112 7.52 33.29 -27.27
C THR A 112 7.42 34.71 -26.69
N LYS A 113 7.41 35.71 -27.55
CA LYS A 113 7.25 37.10 -27.15
C LYS A 113 5.95 37.35 -26.39
N GLY A 114 6.05 38.04 -25.25
CA GLY A 114 4.90 38.35 -24.41
C GLY A 114 4.37 37.20 -23.55
N LYS A 115 4.97 36.00 -23.64
CA LYS A 115 4.67 34.88 -22.76
C LYS A 115 5.79 34.72 -21.73
N GLY A 116 5.41 34.28 -20.53
CA GLY A 116 6.34 33.96 -19.46
C GLY A 116 6.38 32.47 -19.17
N PRO A 117 7.27 32.01 -18.30
CA PRO A 117 7.33 30.64 -17.83
C PRO A 117 6.04 30.24 -17.12
N THR A 118 5.70 28.97 -17.17
CA THR A 118 4.59 28.42 -16.40
C THR A 118 5.01 28.28 -14.94
N MET A 119 4.46 29.12 -14.09
CA MET A 119 4.71 29.09 -12.64
C MET A 119 3.42 29.28 -11.85
N ASP A 120 3.44 28.88 -10.58
CA ASP A 120 2.29 29.04 -9.70
C ASP A 120 2.08 30.52 -9.37
N PRO A 121 0.84 31.06 -9.49
CA PRO A 121 0.55 32.47 -9.24
C PRO A 121 0.99 32.97 -7.86
N GLU A 122 0.75 32.16 -6.83
CA GLU A 122 1.13 32.46 -5.44
C GLU A 122 2.66 32.62 -5.29
N ARG A 123 3.42 31.73 -5.90
CA ARG A 123 4.89 31.80 -5.92
C ARG A 123 5.38 33.04 -6.66
N MET A 124 4.68 33.41 -7.72
CA MET A 124 5.03 34.64 -8.48
C MET A 124 4.81 35.92 -7.64
N GLU A 125 3.71 35.97 -6.88
CA GLU A 125 3.42 37.11 -6.01
C GLU A 125 4.41 37.20 -4.87
N GLN A 126 4.74 36.06 -4.21
CA GLN A 126 5.78 36.02 -3.18
C GLN A 126 7.13 36.52 -3.71
N LEU A 127 7.52 36.00 -4.90
CA LEU A 127 8.80 36.39 -5.51
C LEU A 127 8.85 37.90 -5.84
N LYS A 128 7.74 38.50 -6.27
CA LYS A 128 7.65 39.96 -6.51
C LYS A 128 7.80 40.77 -5.24
N GLN A 129 7.31 40.25 -4.11
CA GLN A 129 7.41 40.91 -2.81
C GLN A 129 8.81 40.79 -2.22
N ASP A 130 9.39 39.58 -2.27
CA ASP A 130 10.69 39.29 -1.66
C ASP A 130 11.86 39.83 -2.47
N ASN A 131 11.82 39.66 -3.77
CA ASN A 131 12.88 40.10 -4.68
C ASN A 131 12.34 40.42 -6.10
N PRO A 132 11.95 41.68 -6.35
CA PRO A 132 11.44 42.10 -7.65
C PRO A 132 12.39 41.85 -8.82
N LEU A 133 13.70 41.81 -8.55
CA LEU A 133 14.74 41.58 -9.58
C LEU A 133 14.88 40.09 -9.95
N ALA A 134 14.33 39.20 -9.13
CA ALA A 134 14.30 37.77 -9.43
C ALA A 134 13.14 37.35 -10.36
N VAL A 135 12.26 38.28 -10.70
CA VAL A 135 11.16 38.06 -11.63
C VAL A 135 11.70 38.25 -13.07
N PHE A 136 11.19 37.43 -14.00
CA PHE A 136 11.55 37.58 -15.40
C PHE A 136 11.10 38.92 -15.99
N ASN A 137 11.88 39.44 -16.94
CA ASN A 137 11.55 40.68 -17.64
C ASN A 137 10.48 40.45 -18.71
N ALA A 138 9.27 40.94 -18.49
CA ALA A 138 8.15 40.75 -19.42
C ALA A 138 8.37 41.44 -20.78
N SER A 139 9.20 42.47 -20.83
CA SER A 139 9.51 43.25 -22.08
C SER A 139 10.67 42.66 -22.90
N TRP A 140 11.31 41.61 -22.38
CA TRP A 140 12.42 40.94 -23.11
C TRP A 140 11.97 40.35 -24.44
N ASP A 141 12.79 40.53 -25.48
CA ASP A 141 12.53 39.96 -26.81
C ASP A 141 13.27 38.63 -26.97
N PRO A 142 12.54 37.48 -26.94
CA PRO A 142 13.15 36.16 -27.09
C PRO A 142 13.87 35.91 -28.42
N ARG A 143 13.60 36.71 -29.45
CA ARG A 143 14.27 36.60 -30.77
C ARG A 143 15.75 36.92 -30.72
N ARG A 144 16.28 37.34 -29.57
CA ARG A 144 17.69 37.60 -29.30
C ARG A 144 18.46 36.37 -28.85
N VAL A 145 17.76 35.24 -28.70
CA VAL A 145 18.32 33.92 -28.30
C VAL A 145 17.92 32.88 -29.33
N TRP A 146 18.87 32.08 -29.77
CA TRP A 146 18.67 30.97 -30.71
C TRP A 146 19.21 29.68 -30.09
N LEU A 147 18.39 28.64 -30.04
CA LEU A 147 18.82 27.30 -29.66
C LEU A 147 19.34 26.58 -30.88
N THR A 148 20.55 26.04 -30.80
CA THR A 148 21.19 25.26 -31.87
C THR A 148 21.16 23.77 -31.60
N ASN A 149 21.16 23.37 -30.31
CA ASN A 149 21.12 21.97 -29.91
C ASN A 149 20.24 21.77 -28.69
N TYR A 150 19.52 20.66 -28.69
CA TYR A 150 18.73 20.15 -27.56
C TYR A 150 19.05 18.66 -27.42
N ALA A 151 19.62 18.26 -26.31
CA ALA A 151 19.87 16.87 -25.96
C ALA A 151 19.33 16.58 -24.59
N GLU A 152 18.56 15.51 -24.44
CA GLU A 152 18.02 15.05 -23.17
C GLU A 152 18.55 13.65 -22.86
N GLU A 153 19.22 13.50 -21.73
CA GLU A 153 19.71 12.23 -21.22
C GLU A 153 19.38 12.12 -19.73
N SER A 154 18.68 11.05 -19.34
CA SER A 154 18.36 10.77 -17.93
C SER A 154 17.70 11.93 -17.18
N ARG A 155 16.79 12.66 -17.82
CA ARG A 155 16.12 13.88 -17.30
C ARG A 155 17.04 15.07 -17.09
N VAL A 156 18.19 15.07 -17.69
CA VAL A 156 19.06 16.22 -17.80
C VAL A 156 19.04 16.70 -19.23
N VAL A 157 18.65 17.95 -19.44
CA VAL A 157 18.61 18.58 -20.75
C VAL A 157 19.82 19.47 -20.89
N THR A 158 20.57 19.29 -21.97
CA THR A 158 21.62 20.20 -22.40
C THR A 158 21.06 21.05 -23.51
N LEU A 159 21.04 22.36 -23.29
CA LEU A 159 20.62 23.38 -24.26
C LEU A 159 21.86 24.16 -24.71
N GLU A 160 22.15 24.12 -25.98
CA GLU A 160 23.22 24.95 -26.57
C GLU A 160 22.60 25.96 -27.51
N GLY A 161 23.21 27.13 -27.56
CA GLY A 161 22.68 28.18 -28.41
C GLY A 161 23.58 29.39 -28.52
N LEU A 162 23.04 30.36 -29.23
CA LEU A 162 23.65 31.66 -29.45
C LEU A 162 22.72 32.75 -28.91
N ALA A 163 23.26 33.77 -28.32
CA ALA A 163 22.53 34.94 -27.84
C ALA A 163 23.22 36.20 -28.34
N ARG A 164 22.47 37.30 -28.40
CA ARG A 164 23.00 38.57 -28.79
C ARG A 164 23.97 39.14 -27.77
N ASP A 165 23.65 38.97 -26.47
CA ASP A 165 24.52 39.35 -25.37
C ASP A 165 24.36 38.45 -24.16
N GLY A 166 25.22 38.61 -23.13
CA GLY A 166 25.18 37.80 -21.91
C GLY A 166 23.93 38.08 -21.05
N GLY A 167 23.32 39.26 -21.16
CA GLY A 167 22.07 39.58 -20.48
C GLY A 167 20.90 38.78 -21.02
N ASP A 168 20.89 38.50 -22.32
CA ASP A 168 19.89 37.64 -22.96
C ASP A 168 20.01 36.18 -22.48
N VAL A 169 21.23 35.70 -22.31
CA VAL A 169 21.47 34.35 -21.74
C VAL A 169 20.99 34.28 -20.31
N TYR A 170 21.28 35.31 -19.50
CA TYR A 170 20.83 35.39 -18.11
C TYR A 170 19.30 35.39 -18.00
N GLU A 171 18.62 36.23 -18.78
CA GLU A 171 17.16 36.31 -18.79
C GLU A 171 16.53 34.99 -19.23
N PHE A 172 17.09 34.32 -20.23
CA PHE A 172 16.64 33.00 -20.66
C PHE A 172 16.81 31.97 -19.54
N ALA A 173 17.97 31.90 -18.89
CA ALA A 173 18.22 31.02 -17.77
C ALA A 173 17.28 31.33 -16.57
N GLN A 174 17.00 32.60 -16.31
CA GLN A 174 16.07 33.03 -15.26
C GLN A 174 14.65 32.55 -15.53
N ARG A 175 14.18 32.67 -16.77
CA ARG A 175 12.88 32.15 -17.19
C ARG A 175 12.76 30.64 -17.03
N LEU A 176 13.83 29.91 -17.35
CA LEU A 176 13.87 28.45 -17.11
C LEU A 176 13.83 28.12 -15.61
N LYS A 177 14.58 28.85 -14.76
CA LYS A 177 14.55 28.66 -13.29
C LYS A 177 13.17 28.89 -12.66
N LEU A 178 12.39 29.78 -13.22
CA LEU A 178 11.06 30.11 -12.75
C LEU A 178 9.97 29.14 -13.20
N SER A 179 10.25 28.37 -14.26
CA SER A 179 9.29 27.39 -14.77
C SER A 179 9.16 26.16 -13.85
N ARG A 180 7.93 25.67 -13.70
CA ARG A 180 7.64 24.44 -12.94
C ARG A 180 8.22 23.15 -13.55
N TYR A 181 8.63 23.20 -14.81
CA TYR A 181 9.14 22.05 -15.54
C TYR A 181 10.64 21.87 -15.45
N PHE A 182 11.36 22.91 -14.99
CA PHE A 182 12.82 22.92 -14.92
C PHE A 182 13.31 23.11 -13.50
N GLU A 183 14.35 22.37 -13.15
CA GLU A 183 15.06 22.47 -11.89
C GLU A 183 16.57 22.53 -12.15
N ASP A 184 17.34 23.08 -11.21
CA ASP A 184 18.81 23.03 -11.20
C ASP A 184 19.43 23.57 -12.51
N VAL A 185 18.98 24.75 -12.95
CA VAL A 185 19.48 25.39 -14.16
C VAL A 185 20.91 25.90 -13.93
N LYS A 186 21.86 25.33 -14.63
CA LYS A 186 23.29 25.65 -14.55
C LYS A 186 23.77 26.18 -15.88
N LEU A 187 24.43 27.33 -15.85
CA LEU A 187 25.14 27.84 -17.02
C LEU A 187 26.53 27.18 -17.06
N LYS A 188 26.81 26.46 -18.12
CA LYS A 188 28.18 26.05 -18.46
C LYS A 188 28.95 27.22 -19.08
N GLU A 189 30.27 27.18 -19.00
CA GLU A 189 31.11 28.24 -19.58
C GLU A 189 30.69 28.61 -21.00
N GLY A 190 30.33 29.87 -21.18
CA GLY A 190 30.03 30.43 -22.49
C GLY A 190 31.29 30.93 -23.17
N SER A 191 31.41 30.79 -24.48
CA SER A 191 32.48 31.40 -25.27
C SER A 191 31.90 32.50 -26.13
N GLN A 192 32.64 33.58 -26.32
CA GLN A 192 32.33 34.55 -27.36
C GLN A 192 32.62 33.93 -28.71
N ASP A 193 31.58 33.75 -29.51
CA ASP A 193 31.72 33.31 -30.89
C ASP A 193 31.69 34.53 -31.80
N LYS A 194 32.84 34.83 -32.37
CA LYS A 194 32.96 35.89 -33.40
C LYS A 194 32.68 35.30 -34.78
N SER A 195 31.46 34.81 -34.94
CA SER A 195 31.03 34.26 -36.22
C SER A 195 30.62 35.36 -37.19
N GLY A 196 31.33 35.46 -38.27
CA GLY A 196 31.02 36.32 -39.42
C GLY A 196 32.25 36.89 -40.07
N GLU A 197 32.48 36.54 -41.34
CA GLU A 197 33.39 37.23 -42.21
C GLU A 197 32.61 38.33 -42.95
N GLY A 198 33.00 39.60 -42.80
CA GLY A 198 32.41 40.71 -43.53
C GLY A 198 31.91 41.89 -42.71
N PRO A 199 31.35 42.95 -43.32
CA PRO A 199 30.93 44.18 -42.67
C PRO A 199 29.70 44.02 -41.72
N THR A 200 29.06 42.85 -41.66
CA THR A 200 27.93 42.52 -40.81
C THR A 200 28.33 41.58 -39.64
N LYS A 201 29.48 41.83 -39.03
CA LYS A 201 29.98 41.02 -37.93
C LYS A 201 29.08 41.21 -36.69
N LEU A 202 28.26 40.22 -36.38
CA LEU A 202 27.48 40.17 -35.13
C LEU A 202 28.33 39.48 -34.09
N ASP A 203 28.67 40.19 -33.01
CA ASP A 203 29.28 39.58 -31.84
C ASP A 203 28.18 38.79 -31.11
N LEU A 204 28.20 37.49 -31.23
CA LEU A 204 27.25 36.58 -30.58
C LEU A 204 27.92 35.86 -29.41
N VAL A 205 27.18 35.63 -28.36
CA VAL A 205 27.61 34.85 -27.20
C VAL A 205 27.09 33.42 -27.35
N LYS A 206 28.02 32.46 -27.46
CA LYS A 206 27.68 31.03 -27.38
C LYS A 206 27.48 30.63 -25.95
N PHE A 207 26.38 29.94 -25.66
CA PHE A 207 26.07 29.46 -24.32
C PHE A 207 25.72 27.98 -24.34
N ALA A 208 25.92 27.32 -23.18
CA ALA A 208 25.44 25.98 -22.88
C ALA A 208 24.79 25.99 -21.51
N LEU A 209 23.55 25.55 -21.44
CA LEU A 209 22.79 25.39 -20.18
C LEU A 209 22.53 23.91 -19.91
N GLU A 210 22.76 23.50 -18.70
CA GLU A 210 22.36 22.18 -18.20
C GLU A 210 21.19 22.35 -17.24
N VAL A 211 20.11 21.64 -17.49
CA VAL A 211 18.85 21.83 -16.78
C VAL A 211 18.23 20.48 -16.47
N LYS A 212 17.85 20.25 -15.23
CA LYS A 212 17.04 19.10 -14.84
C LYS A 212 15.58 19.32 -15.21
N VAL A 213 14.94 18.31 -15.81
CA VAL A 213 13.51 18.35 -16.12
C VAL A 213 12.69 17.57 -15.11
N LYS A 214 11.53 18.13 -14.78
CA LYS A 214 10.56 17.58 -13.84
C LYS A 214 9.26 17.28 -14.56
N TYR A 215 8.94 15.98 -14.67
CA TYR A 215 7.68 15.48 -15.19
C TYR A 215 7.36 14.08 -14.67
#